data_00be3460ea65e64d7cf2b0fc0c3a76de
#
_entry.id   00be3460ea65e64d7cf2b0fc0c3a76de
#
_cell.length_a   1.000
_cell.length_b   1.000
_cell.length_c   1.000
_cell.angle_alpha   90.00
_cell.angle_beta   90.00
_cell.angle_gamma   90.00
#
_symmetry.space_group_name_H-M   'P 1'
#
loop_
_entity.id
_entity.type
_entity.pdbx_description
1 polymer ?
#
loop_
_entity_poly.entity_id
_entity_poly.type
_entity_poly.pdbx_seq_one_letter_code
_entity_poly.pdbx_strand_id
1 'polypeptide(L)'
;MQYCIISESLKLAGHSKGNHGYGGIWGGRNATYHHNLIAHHDSRNPRFDHSYVGHGWRGPIDFVNNVIYDWGSNSTYGGETDSESNVFHVNMMGNYYKAGPSTKSNVRNRMMELTSYCTNCISTGFAATGKFYLKDNLINGNTADWGKVDSEHSSKETRDKASLKEGAKLAERWTTGLTELKTIESAQNAYNNVLTYAGASLVRDAVDKRIVQEVKDGTGGLIDKVSDNMEKYFPTLAPGTPITDTDKDGMDDNWERKEIAKLGASVGIEELKPLSYNISNRYTNLEIYMNELVVNTFPDAANANSTR
;
A
#
# COMPACT_ATOMS: atom_id res chain seq x y z
N MET A 1 -5.70 1.37 3.16
CA MET A 1 -5.22 -0.03 3.11
C MET A 1 -4.00 -0.13 4.00
N GLN A 2 -3.94 -1.12 4.88
CA GLN A 2 -2.88 -1.26 5.87
C GLN A 2 -2.54 -2.73 6.14
N TYR A 3 -1.30 -2.99 6.48
CA TYR A 3 -0.78 -4.30 6.89
C TYR A 3 -1.12 -5.46 5.94
N CYS A 4 -1.23 -5.19 4.65
CA CYS A 4 -1.46 -6.22 3.63
C CYS A 4 -0.14 -6.74 3.06
N ILE A 5 -0.11 -8.01 2.66
CA ILE A 5 0.92 -8.56 1.80
C ILE A 5 0.38 -8.61 0.38
N ILE A 6 1.10 -8.01 -0.57
CA ILE A 6 0.82 -8.04 -2.00
C ILE A 6 2.09 -8.55 -2.66
N SER A 7 2.03 -9.75 -3.21
CA SER A 7 3.25 -10.41 -3.68
C SER A 7 3.04 -11.31 -4.88
N GLU A 8 4.14 -11.62 -5.56
CA GLU A 8 4.25 -12.68 -6.56
C GLU A 8 3.24 -12.58 -7.72
N SER A 9 3.09 -11.40 -8.30
CA SER A 9 2.29 -11.26 -9.53
C SER A 9 2.90 -12.09 -10.67
N LEU A 10 2.06 -12.90 -11.34
CA LEU A 10 2.52 -13.80 -12.39
C LEU A 10 2.98 -13.04 -13.63
N LYS A 11 4.26 -13.14 -13.97
CA LYS A 11 4.85 -12.39 -15.09
C LYS A 11 4.44 -12.93 -16.46
N LEU A 12 4.32 -14.25 -16.60
CA LEU A 12 3.93 -14.93 -17.84
C LEU A 12 2.47 -15.41 -17.78
N ALA A 13 1.55 -14.58 -17.34
CA ALA A 13 0.14 -14.91 -17.18
C ALA A 13 -0.66 -15.01 -18.49
N GLY A 14 0.00 -15.04 -19.65
CA GLY A 14 -0.68 -15.15 -20.96
C GLY A 14 -1.37 -13.87 -21.43
N HIS A 15 -1.00 -12.72 -20.90
CA HIS A 15 -1.59 -11.43 -21.29
C HIS A 15 -1.22 -11.08 -22.75
N SER A 16 -2.18 -10.56 -23.51
CA SER A 16 -2.01 -10.21 -24.95
C SER A 16 -0.89 -9.20 -25.23
N LYS A 17 -0.52 -8.37 -24.23
CA LYS A 17 0.60 -7.42 -24.31
C LYS A 17 1.96 -8.00 -23.87
N GLY A 18 2.05 -9.31 -23.68
CA GLY A 18 3.26 -9.99 -23.22
C GLY A 18 3.36 -10.02 -21.68
N ASN A 19 4.59 -9.99 -21.17
CA ASN A 19 4.89 -10.13 -19.74
C ASN A 19 4.24 -9.02 -18.90
N HIS A 20 3.51 -9.40 -17.84
CA HIS A 20 2.66 -8.51 -17.05
C HIS A 20 2.63 -8.88 -15.56
N GLY A 21 3.77 -9.11 -14.93
CA GLY A 21 3.89 -9.36 -13.49
C GLY A 21 4.00 -8.06 -12.69
N TYR A 22 2.90 -7.40 -12.39
CA TYR A 22 2.88 -6.08 -11.79
C TYR A 22 2.19 -6.05 -10.43
N GLY A 23 2.72 -5.24 -9.50
CA GLY A 23 2.17 -5.06 -8.17
C GLY A 23 0.81 -4.37 -8.18
N GLY A 24 0.71 -3.20 -8.77
CA GLY A 24 -0.58 -2.52 -8.87
C GLY A 24 -0.52 -1.05 -9.23
N ILE A 25 -1.67 -0.52 -9.63
CA ILE A 25 -1.90 0.92 -9.81
C ILE A 25 -2.67 1.40 -8.58
N TRP A 26 -2.04 2.28 -7.82
CA TRP A 26 -2.59 2.81 -6.58
C TRP A 26 -2.90 4.29 -6.73
N GLY A 27 -4.16 4.59 -6.65
CA GLY A 27 -4.69 5.93 -6.72
C GLY A 27 -5.74 6.11 -5.64
N GLY A 28 -6.78 6.83 -5.99
CA GLY A 28 -7.89 7.09 -5.10
C GLY A 28 -7.95 8.56 -4.70
N ARG A 29 -8.94 8.87 -3.89
CA ARG A 29 -9.18 10.20 -3.37
C ARG A 29 -9.09 10.15 -1.85
N ASN A 30 -8.21 10.99 -1.29
CA ASN A 30 -8.01 11.06 0.16
C ASN A 30 -7.65 9.69 0.77
N ALA A 31 -6.72 8.97 0.13
CA ALA A 31 -6.40 7.60 0.49
C ALA A 31 -5.08 7.53 1.27
N THR A 32 -5.01 6.60 2.22
CA THR A 32 -3.80 6.25 2.95
C THR A 32 -3.44 4.79 2.73
N TYR A 33 -2.21 4.54 2.32
CA TYR A 33 -1.60 3.24 2.15
C TYR A 33 -0.40 3.13 3.09
N HIS A 34 -0.52 2.35 4.15
CA HIS A 34 0.56 2.28 5.13
C HIS A 34 0.82 0.86 5.64
N HIS A 35 2.06 0.61 6.01
CA HIS A 35 2.53 -0.65 6.58
C HIS A 35 2.21 -1.89 5.72
N ASN A 36 2.20 -1.74 4.40
CA ASN A 36 2.01 -2.87 3.50
C ASN A 36 3.35 -3.43 3.04
N LEU A 37 3.39 -4.73 2.78
CA LEU A 37 4.49 -5.40 2.09
C LEU A 37 4.13 -5.58 0.62
N ILE A 38 4.96 -5.03 -0.27
CA ILE A 38 4.87 -5.18 -1.72
C ILE A 38 6.12 -5.92 -2.16
N ALA A 39 6.00 -7.16 -2.64
CA ALA A 39 7.16 -8.00 -2.90
C ALA A 39 7.06 -8.82 -4.19
N HIS A 40 8.19 -9.02 -4.87
CA HIS A 40 8.32 -9.91 -6.02
C HIS A 40 7.41 -9.54 -7.20
N HIS A 41 7.37 -8.26 -7.57
CA HIS A 41 6.70 -7.79 -8.77
C HIS A 41 7.71 -7.19 -9.76
N ASP A 42 7.57 -7.50 -11.04
CA ASP A 42 8.49 -6.95 -12.06
C ASP A 42 8.43 -5.43 -12.12
N SER A 43 7.25 -4.84 -11.93
CA SER A 43 7.01 -3.39 -12.00
C SER A 43 5.77 -3.01 -11.20
N ARG A 44 5.48 -1.70 -11.11
CA ARG A 44 4.35 -1.12 -10.38
C ARG A 44 4.37 -1.44 -8.88
N ASN A 45 5.43 -0.98 -8.20
CA ASN A 45 5.67 -1.22 -6.77
C ASN A 45 5.55 0.06 -5.89
N PRO A 46 4.41 0.76 -5.87
CA PRO A 46 3.29 0.74 -6.82
C PRO A 46 3.56 1.63 -8.05
N ARG A 47 2.66 1.61 -9.05
CA ARG A 47 2.46 2.73 -9.94
C ARG A 47 1.42 3.66 -9.30
N PHE A 48 1.78 4.91 -9.07
CA PHE A 48 0.79 5.92 -8.73
C PHE A 48 -0.07 6.23 -9.94
N ASP A 49 -1.31 6.59 -9.68
CA ASP A 49 -2.40 6.65 -10.64
C ASP A 49 -1.97 7.12 -12.03
N HIS A 50 -2.63 6.58 -13.02
CA HIS A 50 -2.42 6.90 -14.42
C HIS A 50 -3.41 7.98 -14.84
N SER A 51 -2.98 8.95 -15.65
CA SER A 51 -3.84 9.96 -16.23
C SER A 51 -4.88 9.35 -17.18
N TYR A 52 -5.86 8.65 -16.64
CA TYR A 52 -7.10 8.50 -17.36
C TYR A 52 -7.87 9.81 -17.19
N VAL A 53 -7.66 10.63 -18.20
CA VAL A 53 -8.23 11.95 -18.38
C VAL A 53 -9.69 12.01 -17.97
N GLY A 54 -10.04 13.02 -17.20
CA GLY A 54 -11.43 13.44 -17.01
C GLY A 54 -12.17 12.81 -15.84
N HIS A 55 -11.56 12.00 -14.99
CA HIS A 55 -12.29 11.35 -13.89
C HIS A 55 -12.30 12.12 -12.57
N GLY A 56 -11.57 13.22 -12.40
CA GLY A 56 -11.61 14.08 -11.20
C GLY A 56 -11.31 13.39 -9.84
N TRP A 57 -10.73 12.18 -9.86
CA TRP A 57 -10.61 11.27 -8.71
C TRP A 57 -9.16 11.08 -8.26
N ARG A 58 -8.30 12.06 -8.50
CA ARG A 58 -6.87 11.90 -8.34
C ARG A 58 -6.40 12.50 -7.03
N GLY A 59 -5.94 11.61 -6.14
CA GLY A 59 -5.30 12.01 -4.90
C GLY A 59 -6.10 13.00 -4.06
N PRO A 60 -5.48 13.56 -3.05
CA PRO A 60 -4.15 13.23 -2.56
C PRO A 60 -4.09 11.85 -1.93
N ILE A 61 -2.87 11.30 -1.83
CA ILE A 61 -2.61 10.07 -1.09
C ILE A 61 -1.43 10.21 -0.15
N ASP A 62 -1.51 9.46 0.97
CA ASP A 62 -0.38 9.13 1.82
C ASP A 62 0.13 7.72 1.51
N PHE A 63 1.40 7.59 1.15
CA PHE A 63 2.12 6.35 1.00
C PHE A 63 3.21 6.27 2.06
N VAL A 64 2.90 5.62 3.19
CA VAL A 64 3.66 5.79 4.44
C VAL A 64 4.04 4.45 5.06
N ASN A 65 5.29 4.33 5.48
CA ASN A 65 5.77 3.17 6.24
C ASN A 65 5.53 1.81 5.54
N ASN A 66 5.52 1.77 4.21
CA ASN A 66 5.44 0.52 3.45
C ASN A 66 6.83 -0.08 3.23
N VAL A 67 6.87 -1.39 3.00
CA VAL A 67 8.07 -2.12 2.59
C VAL A 67 7.92 -2.57 1.16
N ILE A 68 8.88 -2.21 0.32
CA ILE A 68 8.94 -2.60 -1.07
C ILE A 68 10.18 -3.48 -1.27
N TYR A 69 9.97 -4.70 -1.74
CA TYR A 69 11.03 -5.69 -1.89
C TYR A 69 11.07 -6.33 -3.26
N ASP A 70 12.28 -6.56 -3.76
CA ASP A 70 12.59 -7.36 -4.95
C ASP A 70 11.77 -6.97 -6.18
N TRP A 71 11.76 -5.68 -6.52
CA TRP A 71 11.22 -5.23 -7.81
C TRP A 71 12.14 -5.65 -8.96
N GLY A 72 11.56 -6.04 -10.09
CA GLY A 72 12.34 -6.46 -11.26
C GLY A 72 12.87 -5.28 -12.06
N SER A 73 12.05 -4.77 -12.96
CA SER A 73 12.43 -3.69 -13.90
C SER A 73 12.11 -2.30 -13.38
N ASN A 74 11.15 -2.15 -12.47
CA ASN A 74 10.78 -0.84 -11.95
C ASN A 74 10.24 -0.91 -10.50
N SER A 75 10.72 0.00 -9.67
CA SER A 75 10.23 0.23 -8.31
C SER A 75 8.91 1.02 -8.34
N THR A 76 8.77 2.04 -7.52
CA THR A 76 7.66 2.98 -7.58
C THR A 76 7.79 3.92 -8.79
N TYR A 77 6.67 4.27 -9.43
CA TYR A 77 6.66 5.26 -10.51
C TYR A 77 5.24 5.81 -10.77
N GLY A 78 5.12 6.74 -11.71
CA GLY A 78 3.84 7.26 -12.14
C GLY A 78 3.57 8.68 -11.67
N GLY A 79 2.30 8.98 -11.43
CA GLY A 79 1.82 10.30 -11.01
C GLY A 79 1.70 11.29 -12.17
N GLU A 80 1.63 10.81 -13.41
CA GLU A 80 1.44 11.65 -14.58
C GLU A 80 0.19 12.51 -14.43
N THR A 81 0.24 13.74 -14.90
CA THR A 81 -0.91 14.62 -14.96
C THR A 81 -0.99 15.31 -16.32
N ASP A 82 -2.19 15.58 -16.77
CA ASP A 82 -2.50 16.18 -18.07
C ASP A 82 -2.94 17.64 -17.97
N SER A 83 -3.20 18.13 -16.76
CA SER A 83 -3.64 19.50 -16.55
C SER A 83 -3.22 20.04 -15.17
N GLU A 84 -3.07 21.36 -15.08
CA GLU A 84 -2.78 22.06 -13.82
C GLU A 84 -3.91 21.96 -12.79
N SER A 85 -5.14 21.78 -13.27
CA SER A 85 -6.32 21.67 -12.40
C SER A 85 -6.48 20.27 -11.78
N ASN A 86 -5.73 19.28 -12.25
CA ASN A 86 -5.85 17.88 -11.86
C ASN A 86 -4.51 17.27 -11.43
N VAL A 87 -3.75 17.99 -10.62
CA VAL A 87 -2.44 17.55 -10.16
C VAL A 87 -2.58 16.51 -9.05
N PHE A 88 -1.92 15.38 -9.24
CA PHE A 88 -1.87 14.30 -8.27
C PHE A 88 -0.86 14.62 -7.16
N HIS A 89 -1.30 14.61 -5.91
CA HIS A 89 -0.43 14.88 -4.76
C HIS A 89 -0.17 13.61 -3.99
N VAL A 90 1.10 13.31 -3.75
CA VAL A 90 1.55 12.09 -3.06
C VAL A 90 2.55 12.44 -1.96
N ASN A 91 2.28 11.99 -0.76
CA ASN A 91 3.26 12.01 0.32
C ASN A 91 3.89 10.62 0.45
N MET A 92 5.20 10.54 0.30
CA MET A 92 5.97 9.30 0.48
C MET A 92 6.87 9.46 1.69
N MET A 93 6.52 8.82 2.79
CA MET A 93 7.20 9.04 4.08
C MET A 93 7.53 7.71 4.78
N GLY A 94 8.76 7.60 5.27
CA GLY A 94 9.17 6.46 6.08
C GLY A 94 9.06 5.08 5.40
N ASN A 95 9.08 5.01 4.07
CA ASN A 95 9.03 3.74 3.34
C ASN A 95 10.41 3.10 3.24
N TYR A 96 10.46 1.77 3.27
CA TYR A 96 11.69 1.01 3.14
C TYR A 96 11.71 0.23 1.82
N TYR A 97 12.68 0.55 0.97
CA TYR A 97 12.94 -0.14 -0.30
C TYR A 97 14.13 -1.07 -0.13
N LYS A 98 13.95 -2.36 -0.38
CA LYS A 98 15.00 -3.38 -0.31
C LYS A 98 15.12 -4.10 -1.65
N ALA A 99 16.19 -3.86 -2.37
CA ALA A 99 16.45 -4.59 -3.61
C ALA A 99 16.69 -6.07 -3.31
N GLY A 100 16.13 -6.93 -4.14
CA GLY A 100 16.26 -8.38 -4.02
C GLY A 100 17.00 -9.02 -5.20
N PRO A 101 16.92 -10.36 -5.31
CA PRO A 101 17.62 -11.10 -6.37
C PRO A 101 17.15 -10.75 -7.78
N SER A 102 15.85 -10.45 -7.96
CA SER A 102 15.29 -10.12 -9.28
C SER A 102 15.50 -8.67 -9.68
N THR A 103 15.94 -7.81 -8.76
CA THR A 103 16.07 -6.38 -9.01
C THR A 103 17.21 -6.11 -9.97
N LYS A 104 16.91 -5.54 -11.14
CA LYS A 104 17.91 -5.21 -12.17
C LYS A 104 18.91 -4.19 -11.65
N SER A 105 20.17 -4.35 -12.06
CA SER A 105 21.30 -3.54 -11.55
C SER A 105 21.11 -2.04 -11.76
N ASN A 106 20.56 -1.63 -12.90
CA ASN A 106 20.36 -0.23 -13.27
C ASN A 106 19.25 0.47 -12.45
N VAL A 107 18.40 -0.27 -11.75
CA VAL A 107 17.30 0.28 -10.93
C VAL A 107 17.44 -0.08 -9.44
N ARG A 108 18.51 -0.74 -9.03
CA ARG A 108 18.72 -1.19 -7.64
C ARG A 108 18.70 -0.07 -6.60
N ASN A 109 19.13 1.11 -7.00
CA ASN A 109 19.23 2.28 -6.12
C ASN A 109 18.24 3.39 -6.51
N ARG A 110 17.23 3.07 -7.30
CA ARG A 110 16.18 3.98 -7.70
C ARG A 110 14.92 3.70 -6.87
N MET A 111 14.54 4.65 -6.01
CA MET A 111 13.32 4.56 -5.21
C MET A 111 12.10 4.80 -6.10
N MET A 112 12.14 5.82 -6.92
CA MET A 112 10.99 6.24 -7.73
C MET A 112 11.44 6.75 -9.10
N GLU A 113 10.58 6.58 -10.08
CA GLU A 113 10.68 7.19 -11.40
C GLU A 113 9.48 8.11 -11.64
N LEU A 114 9.76 9.39 -11.85
CA LEU A 114 8.73 10.33 -12.27
C LEU A 114 8.38 10.07 -13.73
N THR A 115 7.10 9.98 -14.02
CA THR A 115 6.63 9.94 -15.38
C THR A 115 5.83 11.19 -15.68
N SER A 116 5.94 11.68 -16.91
CA SER A 116 5.13 12.78 -17.41
C SER A 116 4.32 12.35 -18.62
N TYR A 117 3.14 12.92 -18.74
CA TYR A 117 2.30 12.67 -19.90
C TYR A 117 1.72 13.98 -20.40
N CYS A 118 2.45 14.59 -21.31
CA CYS A 118 1.92 15.79 -21.97
C CYS A 118 2.40 15.92 -23.42
N THR A 119 1.46 16.22 -24.30
CA THR A 119 1.75 16.49 -25.70
C THR A 119 2.05 17.97 -25.98
N ASN A 120 1.65 18.89 -25.12
CA ASN A 120 1.71 20.34 -25.37
C ASN A 120 2.12 21.19 -24.16
N CYS A 121 2.71 20.62 -23.10
CA CYS A 121 3.02 21.35 -21.87
C CYS A 121 4.20 22.33 -21.96
N ILE A 122 5.01 22.23 -22.99
CA ILE A 122 6.21 23.08 -23.15
C ILE A 122 5.84 24.57 -23.24
N SER A 123 4.75 24.87 -23.93
CA SER A 123 4.31 26.26 -24.12
C SER A 123 3.70 26.91 -22.88
N THR A 124 3.19 26.10 -21.94
CA THR A 124 2.52 26.59 -20.73
C THR A 124 3.40 26.61 -19.49
N GLY A 125 4.60 26.05 -19.55
CA GLY A 125 5.47 25.92 -18.37
C GLY A 125 5.06 24.80 -17.41
N PHE A 126 3.97 24.06 -17.65
CA PHE A 126 3.44 23.01 -16.80
C PHE A 126 4.28 21.73 -16.84
N ALA A 127 4.60 21.15 -15.65
CA ALA A 127 5.52 20.01 -15.56
C ALA A 127 4.90 18.66 -15.95
N ALA A 128 3.59 18.58 -16.15
CA ALA A 128 2.86 17.35 -16.50
C ALA A 128 3.13 16.13 -15.62
N THR A 129 3.60 16.37 -14.41
CA THR A 129 3.85 15.35 -13.39
C THR A 129 3.13 15.72 -12.10
N GLY A 130 2.85 14.72 -11.26
CA GLY A 130 2.33 14.92 -9.92
C GLY A 130 3.28 15.69 -9.02
N LYS A 131 2.81 16.03 -7.86
CA LYS A 131 3.56 16.68 -6.80
C LYS A 131 3.84 15.70 -5.68
N PHE A 132 5.09 15.60 -5.28
CA PHE A 132 5.55 14.60 -4.32
C PHE A 132 6.26 15.26 -3.15
N TYR A 133 5.84 14.86 -1.94
CA TYR A 133 6.58 15.12 -0.72
C TYR A 133 7.33 13.85 -0.32
N LEU A 134 8.66 13.93 -0.20
CA LEU A 134 9.52 12.80 0.17
C LEU A 134 10.18 13.08 1.51
N LYS A 135 10.00 12.18 2.49
CA LYS A 135 10.62 12.32 3.80
C LYS A 135 10.99 10.97 4.41
N ASP A 136 12.18 10.87 4.96
CA ASP A 136 12.65 9.76 5.80
C ASP A 136 12.50 8.36 5.17
N ASN A 137 12.50 8.26 3.83
CA ASN A 137 12.51 6.97 3.14
C ASN A 137 13.93 6.38 3.13
N LEU A 138 14.02 5.06 3.10
CA LEU A 138 15.27 4.33 2.94
C LEU A 138 15.27 3.45 1.69
N ILE A 139 16.44 3.29 1.06
CA ILE A 139 16.70 2.29 0.02
C ILE A 139 17.99 1.54 0.32
N ASN A 140 17.90 0.22 0.46
CA ASN A 140 19.04 -0.63 0.83
C ASN A 140 19.79 -0.11 2.07
N GLY A 141 19.07 0.38 3.07
CA GLY A 141 19.61 0.94 4.30
C GLY A 141 20.15 2.37 4.20
N ASN A 142 20.12 3.00 3.03
CA ASN A 142 20.58 4.37 2.81
C ASN A 142 19.39 5.33 2.65
N THR A 143 19.59 6.60 2.98
CA THR A 143 18.59 7.64 2.77
C THR A 143 18.12 7.68 1.31
N ALA A 144 16.82 7.65 1.13
CA ALA A 144 16.16 7.74 -0.17
C ALA A 144 15.39 9.05 -0.28
N ASP A 145 16.12 10.08 -0.66
CA ASP A 145 15.62 11.42 -0.98
C ASP A 145 15.47 11.63 -2.50
N TRP A 146 15.39 12.87 -2.91
CA TRP A 146 15.34 13.26 -4.31
C TRP A 146 16.55 12.84 -5.14
N GLY A 147 17.67 12.45 -4.52
CA GLY A 147 18.82 11.85 -5.17
C GLY A 147 18.56 10.41 -5.67
N LYS A 148 17.52 9.75 -5.17
CA LYS A 148 17.09 8.40 -5.56
C LYS A 148 15.85 8.40 -6.45
N VAL A 149 15.48 9.56 -6.99
CA VAL A 149 14.37 9.73 -7.92
C VAL A 149 14.93 10.02 -9.31
N ASP A 150 14.51 9.23 -10.28
CA ASP A 150 14.76 9.48 -11.71
C ASP A 150 13.54 10.12 -12.36
N SER A 151 13.73 10.69 -13.54
CA SER A 151 12.65 11.17 -14.38
C SER A 151 12.77 10.58 -15.77
N GLU A 152 11.70 9.96 -16.25
CA GLU A 152 11.62 9.49 -17.62
C GLU A 152 11.18 10.63 -18.54
N HIS A 153 11.86 10.79 -19.68
CA HIS A 153 11.34 11.56 -20.77
C HIS A 153 10.34 10.72 -21.56
N SER A 154 9.10 11.16 -21.58
CA SER A 154 8.24 10.69 -22.67
C SER A 154 8.87 11.16 -24.00
N SER A 155 8.87 10.29 -25.01
CA SER A 155 9.39 10.59 -26.36
C SER A 155 8.73 11.81 -27.04
N LYS A 156 7.81 12.48 -26.38
CA LYS A 156 7.01 13.62 -26.87
C LYS A 156 7.33 14.92 -26.14
N GLU A 157 8.20 14.92 -25.15
CA GLU A 157 8.51 16.10 -24.36
C GLU A 157 10.00 16.47 -24.46
N THR A 158 10.28 17.75 -24.69
CA THR A 158 11.66 18.29 -24.84
C THR A 158 12.22 18.83 -23.52
N ARG A 159 11.49 18.70 -22.40
CA ARG A 159 11.99 19.13 -21.09
C ARG A 159 13.10 18.27 -20.60
N ASP A 160 14.09 18.92 -20.00
CA ASP A 160 15.14 18.15 -19.34
C ASP A 160 14.64 17.48 -18.03
N LYS A 161 15.25 16.38 -17.69
CA LYS A 161 14.91 15.57 -16.51
C LYS A 161 15.01 16.34 -15.19
N ALA A 162 15.90 17.33 -15.10
CA ALA A 162 16.08 18.13 -13.90
C ALA A 162 14.91 19.08 -13.69
N SER A 163 14.43 19.74 -14.72
CA SER A 163 13.25 20.61 -14.66
C SER A 163 11.98 19.85 -14.24
N LEU A 164 11.82 18.62 -14.76
CA LEU A 164 10.70 17.76 -14.39
C LEU A 164 10.75 17.43 -12.89
N LYS A 165 11.92 17.08 -12.39
CA LYS A 165 12.15 16.74 -10.99
C LYS A 165 11.91 17.93 -10.06
N GLU A 166 12.41 19.11 -10.42
CA GLU A 166 12.14 20.34 -9.64
C GLU A 166 10.64 20.68 -9.63
N GLY A 167 9.98 20.56 -10.76
CA GLY A 167 8.55 20.79 -10.89
C GLY A 167 7.69 19.84 -10.05
N ALA A 168 8.19 18.64 -9.71
CA ALA A 168 7.46 17.63 -8.94
C ALA A 168 7.60 17.81 -7.41
N LYS A 169 8.54 18.62 -6.93
CA LYS A 169 8.84 18.73 -5.49
C LYS A 169 7.76 19.47 -4.73
N LEU A 170 7.40 18.95 -3.57
CA LEU A 170 6.71 19.65 -2.49
C LEU A 170 7.69 19.88 -1.34
N ALA A 171 7.71 21.12 -0.83
CA ALA A 171 8.51 21.47 0.34
C ALA A 171 7.93 20.90 1.65
N GLU A 172 6.60 20.75 1.70
CA GLU A 172 5.85 20.29 2.86
C GLU A 172 4.86 19.20 2.48
N ARG A 173 4.45 18.41 3.48
CA ARG A 173 3.41 17.40 3.32
C ARG A 173 2.10 18.04 2.85
N TRP A 174 1.51 17.49 1.81
CA TRP A 174 0.17 17.88 1.41
C TRP A 174 -0.85 17.29 2.40
N THR A 175 -1.68 18.15 2.98
CA THR A 175 -2.64 17.75 4.04
C THR A 175 -4.10 17.91 3.65
N THR A 176 -4.38 18.75 2.65
CA THR A 176 -5.76 19.01 2.23
C THR A 176 -6.45 17.74 1.77
N GLY A 177 -7.54 17.38 2.41
CA GLY A 177 -8.32 16.19 2.13
C GLY A 177 -7.78 14.89 2.75
N LEU A 178 -6.61 14.91 3.41
CA LEU A 178 -6.05 13.74 4.09
C LEU A 178 -6.31 13.77 5.59
N THR A 179 -6.47 12.60 6.17
CA THR A 179 -6.53 12.45 7.63
C THR A 179 -5.16 12.74 8.24
N GLU A 180 -5.14 13.33 9.42
CA GLU A 180 -3.92 13.48 10.17
C GLU A 180 -3.34 12.11 10.54
N LEU A 181 -2.05 11.92 10.23
CA LEU A 181 -1.32 10.73 10.66
C LEU A 181 -0.74 11.02 12.06
N LYS A 182 -1.22 10.30 13.06
CA LYS A 182 -0.77 10.48 14.46
C LYS A 182 0.72 10.13 14.63
N THR A 183 1.19 9.11 13.91
CA THR A 183 2.57 8.65 13.99
C THR A 183 3.07 8.24 12.61
N ILE A 184 4.24 8.76 12.24
CA ILE A 184 5.02 8.28 11.10
C ILE A 184 6.30 7.68 11.69
N GLU A 185 6.46 6.40 11.53
CA GLU A 185 7.63 5.69 12.03
C GLU A 185 8.86 5.95 11.16
N SER A 186 10.05 5.70 11.72
CA SER A 186 11.24 5.60 10.87
C SER A 186 11.08 4.44 9.89
N ALA A 187 11.65 4.56 8.69
CA ALA A 187 11.57 3.48 7.70
C ALA A 187 12.14 2.14 8.22
N GLN A 188 13.13 2.18 9.14
CA GLN A 188 13.67 0.97 9.76
C GLN A 188 12.66 0.32 10.72
N ASN A 189 11.94 1.10 11.51
CA ASN A 189 10.90 0.58 12.39
C ASN A 189 9.73 0.03 11.57
N ALA A 190 9.33 0.75 10.53
CA ALA A 190 8.32 0.30 9.59
C ALA A 190 8.68 -1.04 8.94
N TYR A 191 9.96 -1.22 8.52
CA TYR A 191 10.45 -2.50 8.02
C TYR A 191 10.20 -3.63 9.03
N ASN A 192 10.57 -3.43 10.30
CA ASN A 192 10.40 -4.43 11.34
C ASN A 192 8.91 -4.73 11.62
N ASN A 193 8.10 -3.68 11.70
CA ASN A 193 6.67 -3.80 11.99
C ASN A 193 5.89 -4.45 10.83
N VAL A 194 6.19 -4.09 9.59
CA VAL A 194 5.59 -4.73 8.42
C VAL A 194 5.92 -6.22 8.38
N LEU A 195 7.16 -6.60 8.60
CA LEU A 195 7.53 -8.03 8.62
C LEU A 195 6.95 -8.80 9.81
N THR A 196 6.60 -8.10 10.88
CA THR A 196 5.94 -8.71 12.04
C THR A 196 4.44 -8.84 11.84
N TYR A 197 3.78 -7.82 11.30
CA TYR A 197 2.33 -7.69 11.39
C TYR A 197 1.59 -7.73 10.04
N ALA A 198 2.23 -7.58 8.89
CA ALA A 198 1.53 -7.63 7.60
C ALA A 198 1.03 -9.05 7.27
N GLY A 199 -0.05 -9.11 6.50
CA GLY A 199 -0.73 -10.34 6.13
C GLY A 199 -1.60 -10.90 7.25
N ALA A 200 -1.91 -12.18 7.21
CA ALA A 200 -2.71 -12.88 8.21
C ALA A 200 -1.90 -13.13 9.50
N SER A 201 -1.40 -12.09 10.14
CA SER A 201 -0.37 -12.16 11.18
C SER A 201 -0.79 -12.87 12.49
N LEU A 202 -2.08 -12.97 12.79
CA LEU A 202 -2.56 -13.78 13.90
C LEU A 202 -2.21 -15.25 13.71
N VAL A 203 -2.46 -15.78 12.51
CA VAL A 203 -2.09 -17.15 12.14
C VAL A 203 -1.66 -17.13 10.67
N ARG A 204 -0.40 -16.78 10.42
CA ARG A 204 0.13 -16.79 9.05
C ARG A 204 0.18 -18.21 8.49
N ASP A 205 -0.28 -18.36 7.28
CA ASP A 205 -0.09 -19.57 6.50
C ASP A 205 1.37 -19.74 6.00
N ALA A 206 1.61 -20.78 5.24
CA ALA A 206 2.94 -21.07 4.70
C ALA A 206 3.41 -20.04 3.67
N VAL A 207 2.49 -19.43 2.92
CA VAL A 207 2.82 -18.42 1.90
C VAL A 207 3.27 -17.14 2.57
N ASP A 208 2.47 -16.58 3.48
CA ASP A 208 2.81 -15.37 4.22
C ASP A 208 4.14 -15.52 4.98
N LYS A 209 4.33 -16.68 5.65
CA LYS A 209 5.59 -17.00 6.35
C LYS A 209 6.77 -17.00 5.40
N ARG A 210 6.64 -17.64 4.23
CA ARG A 210 7.69 -17.71 3.23
C ARG A 210 8.05 -16.34 2.70
N ILE A 211 7.07 -15.54 2.26
CA ILE A 211 7.31 -14.20 1.72
C ILE A 211 8.03 -13.32 2.74
N VAL A 212 7.58 -13.32 3.99
CA VAL A 212 8.23 -12.54 5.06
C VAL A 212 9.67 -13.02 5.29
N GLN A 213 9.92 -14.33 5.25
CA GLN A 213 11.27 -14.88 5.43
C GLN A 213 12.18 -14.52 4.25
N GLU A 214 11.68 -14.60 3.02
CA GLU A 214 12.41 -14.19 1.82
C GLU A 214 12.84 -12.71 1.88
N VAL A 215 11.96 -11.84 2.37
CA VAL A 215 12.32 -10.43 2.60
C VAL A 215 13.43 -10.28 3.63
N LYS A 216 13.37 -11.01 4.75
CA LYS A 216 14.41 -10.99 5.80
C LYS A 216 15.75 -11.43 5.25
N ASP A 217 15.77 -12.56 4.57
CA ASP A 217 17.00 -13.21 4.09
C ASP A 217 17.55 -12.59 2.80
N GLY A 218 16.76 -11.76 2.12
CA GLY A 218 17.13 -11.21 0.83
C GLY A 218 17.09 -12.25 -0.30
N THR A 219 16.16 -13.19 -0.24
CA THR A 219 15.99 -14.33 -1.16
C THR A 219 14.65 -14.26 -1.89
N GLY A 220 14.26 -15.33 -2.57
CA GLY A 220 13.03 -15.38 -3.36
C GLY A 220 13.22 -14.78 -4.75
N GLY A 221 12.13 -14.42 -5.42
CA GLY A 221 12.19 -13.85 -6.76
C GLY A 221 10.84 -13.74 -7.45
N LEU A 222 10.87 -13.13 -8.62
CA LEU A 222 9.71 -13.04 -9.50
C LEU A 222 9.30 -14.45 -9.95
N ILE A 223 8.00 -14.67 -10.04
CA ILE A 223 7.46 -15.92 -10.58
C ILE A 223 6.77 -15.68 -11.93
N ASP A 224 7.01 -16.56 -12.87
CA ASP A 224 6.42 -16.46 -14.20
C ASP A 224 5.02 -17.09 -14.25
N LYS A 225 4.86 -18.19 -13.54
CA LYS A 225 3.62 -18.97 -13.46
C LYS A 225 3.60 -19.76 -12.16
N VAL A 226 2.44 -20.17 -11.73
CA VAL A 226 2.32 -21.16 -10.67
C VAL A 226 2.92 -22.46 -11.16
N SER A 227 3.85 -23.03 -10.40
CA SER A 227 4.48 -24.31 -10.70
C SER A 227 3.54 -25.47 -10.38
N ASP A 228 3.93 -26.68 -10.76
CA ASP A 228 3.18 -27.91 -10.44
C ASP A 228 3.12 -28.17 -8.92
N ASN A 229 3.98 -27.54 -8.14
CA ASN A 229 3.89 -27.57 -6.68
C ASN A 229 2.87 -26.53 -6.19
N MET A 230 1.61 -26.85 -6.35
CA MET A 230 0.50 -25.97 -5.94
C MET A 230 0.49 -25.68 -4.45
N GLU A 231 0.92 -26.61 -3.59
CA GLU A 231 0.97 -26.44 -2.12
C GLU A 231 1.87 -25.27 -1.69
N LYS A 232 2.88 -24.95 -2.49
CA LYS A 232 3.74 -23.78 -2.25
C LYS A 232 2.97 -22.45 -2.32
N TYR A 233 1.95 -22.38 -3.18
CA TYR A 233 1.22 -21.15 -3.47
C TYR A 233 -0.20 -21.14 -2.89
N PHE A 234 -0.79 -22.33 -2.75
CA PHE A 234 -2.14 -22.55 -2.24
C PHE A 234 -2.10 -23.68 -1.20
N PRO A 235 -1.52 -23.44 -0.02
CA PRO A 235 -1.38 -24.46 1.00
C PRO A 235 -2.75 -24.90 1.51
N THR A 236 -2.85 -26.17 1.88
CA THR A 236 -4.00 -26.67 2.60
C THR A 236 -4.05 -26.01 3.98
N LEU A 237 -5.11 -25.27 4.25
CA LEU A 237 -5.30 -24.64 5.54
C LEU A 237 -5.98 -25.59 6.52
N ALA A 238 -5.43 -25.71 7.73
CA ALA A 238 -6.11 -26.41 8.79
C ALA A 238 -7.41 -25.68 9.17
N PRO A 239 -8.52 -26.38 9.36
CA PRO A 239 -9.76 -25.76 9.78
C PRO A 239 -9.58 -25.15 11.18
N GLY A 240 -10.03 -23.90 11.35
CA GLY A 240 -10.14 -23.27 12.66
C GLY A 240 -11.37 -23.78 13.44
N THR A 241 -11.47 -23.41 14.69
CA THR A 241 -12.71 -23.56 15.45
C THR A 241 -13.66 -22.42 15.04
N PRO A 242 -14.83 -22.72 14.46
CA PRO A 242 -15.78 -21.68 14.11
C PRO A 242 -16.21 -20.89 15.36
N ILE A 243 -16.43 -19.60 15.20
CA ILE A 243 -17.10 -18.78 16.20
C ILE A 243 -18.57 -19.21 16.31
N THR A 244 -19.21 -18.93 17.45
CA THR A 244 -20.68 -19.01 17.56
C THR A 244 -21.23 -17.73 16.95
N ASP A 245 -21.95 -17.86 15.86
CA ASP A 245 -22.55 -16.77 15.10
C ASP A 245 -23.96 -17.24 14.70
N THR A 246 -24.94 -16.90 15.53
CA THR A 246 -26.32 -17.44 15.43
C THR A 246 -27.09 -16.82 14.28
N ASP A 247 -26.91 -15.53 14.04
CA ASP A 247 -27.62 -14.80 12.97
C ASP A 247 -26.82 -14.69 11.66
N LYS A 248 -25.60 -15.24 11.65
CA LYS A 248 -24.70 -15.37 10.48
C LYS A 248 -24.31 -14.03 9.87
N ASP A 249 -23.99 -13.08 10.71
CA ASP A 249 -23.59 -11.75 10.32
C ASP A 249 -22.07 -11.52 10.33
N GLY A 250 -21.28 -12.52 10.79
CA GLY A 250 -19.85 -12.52 10.82
C GLY A 250 -19.24 -12.07 12.15
N MET A 251 -20.06 -11.76 13.15
CA MET A 251 -19.60 -11.38 14.49
C MET A 251 -19.85 -12.53 15.48
N ASP A 252 -19.04 -12.62 16.54
CA ASP A 252 -19.18 -13.65 17.56
C ASP A 252 -20.29 -13.27 18.56
N ASP A 253 -21.27 -14.16 18.78
CA ASP A 253 -22.37 -13.95 19.71
C ASP A 253 -21.94 -13.48 21.11
N ASN A 254 -20.79 -13.97 21.61
CA ASN A 254 -20.31 -13.57 22.95
C ASN A 254 -19.74 -12.16 22.94
N TRP A 255 -19.15 -11.76 21.83
CA TRP A 255 -18.70 -10.38 21.64
C TRP A 255 -19.89 -9.44 21.56
N GLU A 256 -20.90 -9.76 20.77
CA GLU A 256 -22.10 -8.98 20.61
C GLU A 256 -22.84 -8.78 21.94
N ARG A 257 -23.04 -9.85 22.70
CA ARG A 257 -23.66 -9.77 24.05
C ARG A 257 -22.90 -8.82 24.97
N LYS A 258 -21.55 -8.81 24.91
CA LYS A 258 -20.74 -7.88 25.70
C LYS A 258 -20.93 -6.44 25.26
N GLU A 259 -20.97 -6.19 23.97
CA GLU A 259 -21.15 -4.83 23.44
C GLU A 259 -22.57 -4.30 23.74
N ILE A 260 -23.61 -5.11 23.55
CA ILE A 260 -24.99 -4.79 23.90
C ILE A 260 -25.12 -4.44 25.40
N ALA A 261 -24.48 -5.21 26.26
CA ALA A 261 -24.47 -4.92 27.69
C ALA A 261 -23.82 -3.57 28.03
N LYS A 262 -22.74 -3.19 27.30
CA LYS A 262 -22.12 -1.85 27.45
C LYS A 262 -23.01 -0.72 26.99
N LEU A 263 -23.82 -0.94 25.97
CA LEU A 263 -24.75 0.04 25.44
C LEU A 263 -25.98 0.25 26.35
N GLY A 264 -26.13 -0.60 27.38
CA GLY A 264 -27.26 -0.51 28.32
C GLY A 264 -28.64 -0.76 27.67
N ALA A 265 -28.63 -1.39 26.51
CA ALA A 265 -29.83 -1.62 25.73
C ALA A 265 -30.43 -3.02 26.00
N SER A 266 -31.75 -3.11 25.99
CA SER A 266 -32.50 -4.37 25.96
C SER A 266 -32.56 -4.92 24.51
N VAL A 267 -31.45 -4.89 23.79
CA VAL A 267 -31.37 -5.24 22.37
C VAL A 267 -30.85 -6.66 22.26
N GLY A 268 -31.47 -7.46 21.41
CA GLY A 268 -30.94 -8.79 21.06
C GLY A 268 -29.73 -8.71 20.14
N ILE A 269 -28.94 -9.78 20.06
CA ILE A 269 -27.79 -9.85 19.15
C ILE A 269 -28.19 -9.54 17.70
N GLU A 270 -29.36 -9.97 17.27
CA GLU A 270 -29.90 -9.73 15.94
C GLU A 270 -30.09 -8.25 15.57
N GLU A 271 -30.02 -7.35 16.56
CA GLU A 271 -30.18 -5.91 16.36
C GLU A 271 -28.82 -5.17 16.28
N LEU A 272 -27.72 -5.83 16.68
CA LEU A 272 -26.37 -5.30 16.51
C LEU A 272 -25.87 -5.58 15.09
N LYS A 273 -26.60 -5.05 14.11
CA LYS A 273 -26.32 -5.29 12.68
C LYS A 273 -24.89 -4.96 12.30
N PRO A 274 -24.20 -5.77 11.45
CA PRO A 274 -22.80 -5.60 11.12
C PRO A 274 -22.48 -4.24 10.47
N LEU A 275 -23.40 -3.72 9.66
CA LEU A 275 -23.23 -2.43 8.97
C LEU A 275 -23.85 -1.24 9.72
N SER A 276 -24.35 -1.43 10.92
CA SER A 276 -24.88 -0.34 11.76
C SER A 276 -23.76 0.33 12.58
N TYR A 277 -24.06 1.49 13.13
CA TYR A 277 -23.13 2.36 13.87
C TYR A 277 -23.56 2.48 15.33
N ASN A 278 -23.92 1.36 15.99
CA ASN A 278 -24.41 1.36 17.36
C ASN A 278 -23.30 1.64 18.39
N ILE A 279 -22.08 1.17 18.11
CA ILE A 279 -20.93 1.26 19.02
C ILE A 279 -20.12 2.53 18.76
N SER A 280 -20.02 2.94 17.50
CA SER A 280 -19.28 4.10 17.06
C SER A 280 -20.05 4.88 16.00
N ASN A 281 -19.86 6.20 15.95
CA ASN A 281 -20.44 7.03 14.89
C ASN A 281 -19.56 7.11 13.64
N ARG A 282 -18.41 6.41 13.62
CA ARG A 282 -17.40 6.45 12.54
C ARG A 282 -17.16 5.10 11.89
N TYR A 283 -17.30 4.03 12.64
CA TYR A 283 -17.03 2.67 12.22
C TYR A 283 -18.26 1.81 12.42
N THR A 284 -18.52 0.92 11.49
CA THR A 284 -19.59 -0.07 11.61
C THR A 284 -19.29 -1.06 12.75
N ASN A 285 -20.31 -1.74 13.24
CA ASN A 285 -20.13 -2.73 14.31
C ASN A 285 -19.13 -3.84 13.87
N LEU A 286 -19.23 -4.30 12.62
CA LEU A 286 -18.29 -5.29 12.07
C LEU A 286 -16.86 -4.78 12.03
N GLU A 287 -16.62 -3.53 11.63
CA GLU A 287 -15.29 -2.93 11.67
C GLU A 287 -14.71 -2.85 13.07
N ILE A 288 -15.55 -2.51 14.06
CA ILE A 288 -15.13 -2.51 15.47
C ILE A 288 -14.78 -3.93 15.92
N TYR A 289 -15.62 -4.92 15.62
CA TYR A 289 -15.37 -6.32 15.92
C TYR A 289 -14.03 -6.80 15.33
N MET A 290 -13.84 -6.58 14.03
CA MET A 290 -12.60 -6.98 13.34
C MET A 290 -11.37 -6.31 13.93
N ASN A 291 -11.44 -5.04 14.28
CA ASN A 291 -10.33 -4.32 14.91
C ASN A 291 -10.02 -4.88 16.31
N GLU A 292 -11.02 -5.27 17.08
CA GLU A 292 -10.83 -5.84 18.42
C GLU A 292 -10.16 -7.21 18.41
N LEU A 293 -10.36 -8.01 17.36
CA LEU A 293 -9.65 -9.29 17.19
C LEU A 293 -8.12 -9.12 17.18
N VAL A 294 -7.64 -7.98 16.72
CA VAL A 294 -6.21 -7.69 16.54
C VAL A 294 -5.67 -6.62 17.50
N VAL A 295 -6.49 -6.14 18.43
CA VAL A 295 -6.15 -5.00 19.31
C VAL A 295 -4.86 -5.20 20.09
N ASN A 296 -4.53 -6.42 20.48
CA ASN A 296 -3.31 -6.75 21.19
C ASN A 296 -2.17 -7.22 20.29
N THR A 297 -2.38 -7.25 18.99
CA THR A 297 -1.40 -7.76 18.01
C THR A 297 -0.57 -6.63 17.45
N PHE A 298 -1.18 -5.48 17.15
CA PHE A 298 -0.51 -4.35 16.53
C PHE A 298 0.00 -3.34 17.56
N PRO A 299 1.15 -2.69 17.33
CA PRO A 299 1.73 -1.70 18.25
C PRO A 299 0.79 -0.53 18.57
N ASP A 300 -0.02 -0.14 17.59
CA ASP A 300 -0.97 0.98 17.70
C ASP A 300 -2.36 0.56 18.18
N ALA A 301 -2.55 -0.72 18.50
CA ALA A 301 -3.84 -1.25 18.95
C ALA A 301 -4.37 -0.54 20.20
N ALA A 302 -3.49 -0.07 21.06
CA ALA A 302 -3.88 0.74 22.23
C ALA A 302 -4.51 2.09 21.83
N ASN A 303 -4.17 2.61 20.65
CA ASN A 303 -4.72 3.87 20.12
C ASN A 303 -6.07 3.66 19.41
N ALA A 304 -6.37 2.47 18.91
CA ALA A 304 -7.66 2.15 18.31
C ALA A 304 -8.80 2.29 19.31
N ASN A 305 -8.54 2.02 20.60
CA ASN A 305 -9.52 2.23 21.68
C ASN A 305 -9.85 3.71 21.95
N SER A 306 -9.08 4.65 21.45
CA SER A 306 -9.34 6.09 21.58
C SER A 306 -10.36 6.60 20.54
N THR A 307 -10.85 5.74 19.68
CA THR A 307 -11.81 6.06 18.59
C THR A 307 -13.25 5.65 18.93
N ARG A 308 -13.48 5.09 20.14
CA ARG A 308 -14.82 4.81 20.65
C ARG A 308 -15.56 6.06 21.08
#